data_b8134ff98b3d6e471c25429769966c51
#
_entry.id   b8134ff98b3d6e471c25429769966c51
#
_cell.length_a   1.000
_cell.length_b   1.000
_cell.length_c   1.000
_cell.angle_alpha   90.00
_cell.angle_beta   90.00
_cell.angle_gamma   90.00
#
_symmetry.space_group_name_H-M   'P 1'
#
loop_
_entity.id
_entity.type
_entity.pdbx_description
1 polymer ?
#
loop_
_entity_poly.entity_id
_entity_poly.type
_entity_poly.pdbx_seq_one_letter_code
_entity_poly.pdbx_strand_id
1 'polypeptide(L)'
;MQQKGNKRTITGWVFYDWANSVYPLIISSAIFPILYETQTSVKNDAGKTIYDTVSFLGREFHNTEFYAYVICLSYIVVALISPLLSGIADAGGKRKLFMQFFCYLGAFSSALLYFFHADQQIANTPFVIGWSIVPLFFGSIGFWGSLVYYNAYLPDIAEPKDHDKVSARGFSMGYLGSSTLLIIVLILTVFTKVISIKWAFPLVSLWWISFATFSFSRLPKTTPTQTNKKNLISSGYKEVFHVWKQIRQNKTLKGYLGAFFMFNMAVQTIMVMAVAFANKEVIGIKQTDLIVSILIIQFIGILGAYLMSKVSRVTGNFKALGIAIVIWIFLCLYVYQFVWHPWQFYIAAAFVGLVMGGIQSLSRSTYSKLLPETKDLTSYFSFYDLAEKIGLAVGTLTFGLIEGFLDIRTSILALVVFFVLGLILLIRIPQPEQQAHETSN
;
A
#
# COMPACT_ATOMS: atom_id res chain seq x y z
N MET A 1 -19.10 4.23 25.08
CA MET A 1 -17.99 4.57 24.19
C MET A 1 -16.71 4.15 24.86
N GLN A 2 -15.80 3.48 24.15
CA GLN A 2 -14.48 3.15 24.73
C GLN A 2 -13.67 4.45 24.84
N GLN A 3 -12.96 4.62 25.94
CA GLN A 3 -12.12 5.82 26.17
C GLN A 3 -11.00 5.87 25.12
N LYS A 4 -10.94 6.95 24.32
CA LYS A 4 -9.84 7.21 23.39
C LYS A 4 -8.52 7.21 24.16
N GLY A 5 -7.44 6.78 23.53
CA GLY A 5 -6.12 6.70 24.18
C GLY A 5 -5.85 5.42 24.95
N ASN A 6 -6.74 4.41 24.92
CA ASN A 6 -6.52 3.15 25.61
C ASN A 6 -5.31 2.41 25.01
N LYS A 7 -4.25 2.24 25.80
CA LYS A 7 -2.99 1.62 25.38
C LYS A 7 -3.16 0.20 24.83
N ARG A 8 -4.08 -0.61 25.42
CA ARG A 8 -4.34 -1.99 24.99
C ARG A 8 -4.96 -2.02 23.59
N THR A 9 -5.91 -1.13 23.32
CA THR A 9 -6.56 -1.01 22.01
C THR A 9 -5.59 -0.49 20.95
N ILE A 10 -4.82 0.56 21.27
CA ILE A 10 -3.79 1.12 20.37
C ILE A 10 -2.74 0.05 20.06
N THR A 11 -2.28 -0.73 21.05
CA THR A 11 -1.34 -1.82 20.79
C THR A 11 -1.95 -2.88 19.88
N GLY A 12 -3.21 -3.26 20.09
CA GLY A 12 -3.91 -4.19 19.20
C GLY A 12 -4.00 -3.66 17.76
N TRP A 13 -4.29 -2.38 17.59
CA TRP A 13 -4.33 -1.73 16.27
C TRP A 13 -2.95 -1.73 15.59
N VAL A 14 -1.91 -1.33 16.29
CA VAL A 14 -0.52 -1.30 15.78
C VAL A 14 -0.03 -2.70 15.38
N PHE A 15 -0.42 -3.75 16.11
CA PHE A 15 -0.07 -5.14 15.76
C PHE A 15 -0.78 -5.64 14.50
N TYR A 16 -1.82 -4.98 14.02
CA TYR A 16 -2.38 -5.32 12.72
C TYR A 16 -1.44 -4.96 11.57
N ASP A 17 -0.72 -3.82 11.64
CA ASP A 17 0.32 -3.48 10.66
C ASP A 17 1.49 -4.49 10.72
N TRP A 18 1.90 -4.95 11.92
CA TRP A 18 2.86 -6.06 12.07
C TRP A 18 2.38 -7.33 11.37
N ALA A 19 1.07 -7.62 11.46
CA ALA A 19 0.48 -8.84 10.92
C ALA A 19 0.39 -8.80 9.39
N ASN A 20 -0.13 -7.71 8.81
CA ASN A 20 -0.53 -7.66 7.40
C ASN A 20 0.57 -7.18 6.46
N SER A 21 1.58 -6.43 6.96
CA SER A 21 2.65 -5.87 6.11
C SER A 21 3.55 -6.94 5.48
N VAL A 22 3.47 -8.17 5.93
CA VAL A 22 4.15 -9.32 5.30
C VAL A 22 3.62 -9.60 3.89
N TYR A 23 2.34 -9.32 3.62
CA TYR A 23 1.73 -9.51 2.31
C TYR A 23 2.37 -8.61 1.24
N PRO A 24 2.34 -7.28 1.34
CA PRO A 24 2.93 -6.41 0.32
C PRO A 24 4.43 -6.63 0.16
N LEU A 25 5.16 -6.94 1.23
CA LEU A 25 6.59 -7.15 1.12
C LEU A 25 6.94 -8.49 0.48
N ILE A 26 6.41 -9.60 0.98
CA ILE A 26 6.81 -10.95 0.57
C ILE A 26 6.06 -11.39 -0.69
N ILE A 27 4.73 -11.17 -0.73
CA ILE A 27 3.92 -11.60 -1.87
C ILE A 27 4.04 -10.61 -3.02
N SER A 28 3.78 -9.31 -2.80
CA SER A 28 3.67 -8.37 -3.92
C SER A 28 5.02 -7.88 -4.44
N SER A 29 6.08 -7.82 -3.59
CA SER A 29 7.33 -7.13 -3.96
C SER A 29 8.57 -8.03 -4.02
N ALA A 30 8.66 -9.12 -3.22
CA ALA A 30 9.91 -9.86 -3.10
C ALA A 30 9.84 -11.28 -3.68
N ILE A 31 9.06 -12.18 -3.09
CA ILE A 31 9.17 -13.61 -3.35
C ILE A 31 8.31 -14.08 -4.52
N PHE A 32 7.01 -13.69 -4.55
CA PHE A 32 6.12 -14.18 -5.58
C PHE A 32 6.48 -13.66 -6.98
N PRO A 33 6.86 -12.38 -7.21
CA PRO A 33 7.31 -11.93 -8.52
C PRO A 33 8.48 -12.73 -9.07
N ILE A 34 9.46 -13.06 -8.19
CA ILE A 34 10.63 -13.87 -8.56
C ILE A 34 10.20 -15.29 -8.94
N LEU A 35 9.35 -15.92 -8.12
CA LEU A 35 8.82 -17.27 -8.41
C LEU A 35 8.04 -17.29 -9.72
N TYR A 36 7.16 -16.31 -9.92
CA TYR A 36 6.35 -16.14 -11.11
C TYR A 36 7.23 -16.02 -12.36
N GLU A 37 8.19 -15.11 -12.35
CA GLU A 37 9.13 -14.92 -13.47
C GLU A 37 9.92 -16.19 -13.75
N THR A 38 10.42 -16.87 -12.70
CA THR A 38 11.21 -18.10 -12.85
C THR A 38 10.39 -19.25 -13.49
N GLN A 39 9.08 -19.30 -13.22
CA GLN A 39 8.20 -20.34 -13.75
C GLN A 39 7.56 -19.97 -15.09
N THR A 40 7.65 -18.73 -15.55
CA THR A 40 6.99 -18.23 -16.77
C THR A 40 7.97 -17.64 -17.78
N SER A 41 9.27 -17.84 -17.60
CA SER A 41 10.29 -17.38 -18.57
C SER A 41 11.39 -18.40 -18.76
N VAL A 42 11.90 -18.47 -19.99
CA VAL A 42 13.14 -19.18 -20.35
C VAL A 42 14.23 -18.18 -20.54
N LYS A 43 15.40 -18.38 -19.88
CA LYS A 43 16.58 -17.51 -20.01
C LYS A 43 17.72 -18.29 -20.67
N ASN A 44 18.53 -17.58 -21.45
CA ASN A 44 19.79 -18.15 -21.99
C ASN A 44 20.90 -18.15 -20.92
N ASP A 45 22.06 -18.74 -21.27
CA ASP A 45 23.23 -18.80 -20.37
C ASP A 45 23.75 -17.41 -19.94
N ALA A 46 23.47 -16.37 -20.73
CA ALA A 46 23.79 -14.97 -20.41
C ALA A 46 22.71 -14.30 -19.50
N GLY A 47 21.66 -15.04 -19.07
CA GLY A 47 20.59 -14.54 -18.22
C GLY A 47 19.52 -13.70 -18.95
N LYS A 48 19.62 -13.59 -20.30
CA LYS A 48 18.62 -12.85 -21.11
C LYS A 48 17.40 -13.72 -21.36
N THR A 49 16.20 -13.16 -21.14
CA THR A 49 14.94 -13.81 -21.46
C THR A 49 14.83 -14.08 -22.95
N ILE A 50 14.58 -15.35 -23.31
CA ILE A 50 14.42 -15.82 -24.68
C ILE A 50 12.92 -15.99 -24.98
N TYR A 51 12.14 -16.44 -23.99
CA TYR A 51 10.72 -16.73 -24.12
C TYR A 51 10.00 -16.43 -22.81
N ASP A 52 8.86 -15.73 -22.86
CA ASP A 52 8.09 -15.28 -21.69
C ASP A 52 6.58 -15.22 -21.94
N THR A 53 6.09 -15.96 -22.94
CA THR A 53 4.66 -15.98 -23.24
C THR A 53 3.92 -16.94 -22.31
N VAL A 54 2.80 -16.49 -21.75
CA VAL A 54 1.91 -17.28 -20.90
C VAL A 54 0.53 -17.41 -21.55
N SER A 55 -0.14 -18.53 -21.32
CA SER A 55 -1.53 -18.78 -21.77
C SER A 55 -2.45 -18.92 -20.57
N PHE A 56 -3.55 -18.16 -20.60
CA PHE A 56 -4.64 -18.25 -19.62
C PHE A 56 -5.99 -18.22 -20.33
N LEU A 57 -6.83 -19.21 -20.05
CA LEU A 57 -8.16 -19.40 -20.69
C LEU A 57 -8.10 -19.34 -22.24
N GLY A 58 -7.04 -19.89 -22.83
CA GLY A 58 -6.87 -19.96 -24.28
C GLY A 58 -6.39 -18.64 -24.94
N ARG A 59 -6.03 -17.63 -24.17
CA ARG A 59 -5.41 -16.39 -24.67
C ARG A 59 -3.95 -16.32 -24.24
N GLU A 60 -3.13 -15.75 -25.10
CA GLU A 60 -1.69 -15.57 -24.87
C GLU A 60 -1.37 -14.13 -24.49
N PHE A 61 -0.42 -13.96 -23.57
CA PHE A 61 0.05 -12.68 -23.05
C PHE A 61 1.57 -12.77 -22.80
N HIS A 62 2.26 -11.64 -22.75
CA HIS A 62 3.55 -11.61 -22.06
C HIS A 62 3.35 -11.84 -20.56
N ASN A 63 4.28 -12.53 -19.92
CA ASN A 63 4.14 -12.89 -18.50
C ASN A 63 3.98 -11.65 -17.60
N THR A 64 4.78 -10.61 -17.82
CA THR A 64 4.69 -9.35 -17.07
C THR A 64 3.36 -8.63 -17.29
N GLU A 65 2.84 -8.65 -18.51
CA GLU A 65 1.54 -8.08 -18.86
C GLU A 65 0.40 -8.78 -18.13
N PHE A 66 0.39 -10.11 -18.18
CA PHE A 66 -0.64 -10.90 -17.48
C PHE A 66 -0.61 -10.70 -15.97
N TYR A 67 0.60 -10.69 -15.38
CA TYR A 67 0.76 -10.39 -13.96
C TYR A 67 0.18 -9.01 -13.59
N ALA A 68 0.51 -7.99 -14.39
CA ALA A 68 -0.01 -6.64 -14.21
C ALA A 68 -1.54 -6.59 -14.30
N TYR A 69 -2.15 -7.31 -15.25
CA TYR A 69 -3.62 -7.37 -15.37
C TYR A 69 -4.29 -7.98 -14.14
N VAL A 70 -3.72 -9.06 -13.57
CA VAL A 70 -4.26 -9.68 -12.35
C VAL A 70 -4.23 -8.71 -11.17
N ILE A 71 -3.12 -8.00 -10.99
CA ILE A 71 -2.96 -7.02 -9.91
C ILE A 71 -3.86 -5.79 -10.13
N CYS A 72 -3.88 -5.23 -11.35
CA CYS A 72 -4.74 -4.08 -11.68
C CYS A 72 -6.22 -4.41 -11.50
N LEU A 73 -6.65 -5.59 -11.94
CA LEU A 73 -8.04 -6.03 -11.76
C LEU A 73 -8.41 -6.10 -10.28
N SER A 74 -7.51 -6.59 -9.42
CA SER A 74 -7.75 -6.63 -7.97
C SER A 74 -7.92 -5.23 -7.38
N TYR A 75 -7.13 -4.25 -7.82
CA TYR A 75 -7.25 -2.85 -7.37
C TYR A 75 -8.55 -2.21 -7.84
N ILE A 76 -8.96 -2.45 -9.10
CA ILE A 76 -10.23 -1.96 -9.64
C ILE A 76 -11.40 -2.52 -8.83
N VAL A 77 -11.38 -3.83 -8.55
CA VAL A 77 -12.44 -4.47 -7.75
C VAL A 77 -12.51 -3.87 -6.35
N VAL A 78 -11.38 -3.71 -5.67
CA VAL A 78 -11.35 -3.07 -4.33
C VAL A 78 -11.87 -1.64 -4.42
N ALA A 79 -11.40 -0.84 -5.38
CA ALA A 79 -11.81 0.56 -5.54
C ALA A 79 -13.33 0.69 -5.75
N LEU A 80 -13.94 -0.22 -6.51
CA LEU A 80 -15.38 -0.19 -6.80
C LEU A 80 -16.23 -0.68 -5.64
N ILE A 81 -15.80 -1.74 -4.93
CA ILE A 81 -16.60 -2.34 -3.88
C ILE A 81 -16.38 -1.72 -2.49
N SER A 82 -15.19 -1.13 -2.23
CA SER A 82 -14.85 -0.56 -0.92
C SER A 82 -15.85 0.49 -0.43
N PRO A 83 -16.28 1.48 -1.20
CA PRO A 83 -17.24 2.47 -0.71
C PRO A 83 -18.58 1.83 -0.30
N LEU A 84 -19.10 0.92 -1.14
CA LEU A 84 -20.37 0.24 -0.86
C LEU A 84 -20.31 -0.59 0.42
N LEU A 85 -19.29 -1.44 0.53
CA LEU A 85 -19.12 -2.31 1.70
C LEU A 85 -18.82 -1.52 2.97
N SER A 86 -18.13 -0.37 2.83
CA SER A 86 -17.86 0.56 3.94
C SER A 86 -19.15 1.18 4.48
N GLY A 87 -20.05 1.64 3.60
CA GLY A 87 -21.35 2.15 4.00
C GLY A 87 -22.22 1.09 4.71
N ILE A 88 -22.19 -0.16 4.22
CA ILE A 88 -22.87 -1.29 4.88
C ILE A 88 -22.25 -1.59 6.26
N ALA A 89 -20.92 -1.52 6.37
CA ALA A 89 -20.20 -1.77 7.61
C ALA A 89 -20.51 -0.70 8.68
N ASP A 90 -20.55 0.57 8.30
CA ASP A 90 -20.88 1.68 9.19
C ASP A 90 -22.36 1.65 9.59
N ALA A 91 -23.28 1.51 8.64
CA ALA A 91 -24.71 1.40 8.92
C ALA A 91 -25.04 0.24 9.88
N GLY A 92 -24.38 -0.91 9.71
CA GLY A 92 -24.59 -2.11 10.53
C GLY A 92 -23.74 -2.21 11.78
N GLY A 93 -22.77 -1.32 12.01
CA GLY A 93 -21.78 -1.41 13.10
C GLY A 93 -20.88 -2.66 12.98
N LYS A 94 -20.59 -3.11 11.75
CA LYS A 94 -19.91 -4.37 11.48
C LYS A 94 -18.47 -4.21 10.97
N ARG A 95 -17.83 -3.04 11.17
CA ARG A 95 -16.46 -2.74 10.69
C ARG A 95 -15.47 -3.86 10.99
N LYS A 96 -15.47 -4.36 12.24
CA LYS A 96 -14.58 -5.46 12.66
C LYS A 96 -14.82 -6.75 11.86
N LEU A 97 -16.07 -7.08 11.58
CA LEU A 97 -16.42 -8.30 10.84
C LEU A 97 -15.90 -8.22 9.39
N PHE A 98 -16.09 -7.08 8.72
CA PHE A 98 -15.57 -6.87 7.37
C PHE A 98 -14.03 -6.89 7.34
N MET A 99 -13.38 -6.25 8.32
CA MET A 99 -11.93 -6.31 8.47
C MET A 99 -11.43 -7.77 8.63
N GLN A 100 -12.10 -8.57 9.46
CA GLN A 100 -11.79 -9.99 9.64
C GLN A 100 -11.99 -10.79 8.37
N PHE A 101 -13.11 -10.58 7.67
CA PHE A 101 -13.42 -11.25 6.41
C PHE A 101 -12.31 -11.03 5.36
N PHE A 102 -11.94 -9.77 5.11
CA PHE A 102 -10.88 -9.47 4.15
C PHE A 102 -9.50 -9.95 4.61
N CYS A 103 -9.20 -9.87 5.91
CA CYS A 103 -7.97 -10.40 6.47
C CYS A 103 -7.85 -11.92 6.24
N TYR A 104 -8.88 -12.68 6.54
CA TYR A 104 -8.86 -14.14 6.34
C TYR A 104 -8.88 -14.52 4.87
N LEU A 105 -9.61 -13.79 4.03
CA LEU A 105 -9.56 -13.96 2.58
C LEU A 105 -8.13 -13.79 2.05
N GLY A 106 -7.45 -12.70 2.45
CA GLY A 106 -6.08 -12.42 2.02
C GLY A 106 -5.07 -13.44 2.52
N ALA A 107 -5.15 -13.79 3.80
CA ALA A 107 -4.23 -14.74 4.41
C ALA A 107 -4.42 -16.15 3.85
N PHE A 108 -5.65 -16.62 3.70
CA PHE A 108 -5.93 -17.94 3.12
C PHE A 108 -5.48 -18.01 1.65
N SER A 109 -5.78 -16.97 0.87
CA SER A 109 -5.31 -16.87 -0.51
C SER A 109 -3.78 -16.86 -0.60
N SER A 110 -3.09 -16.22 0.35
CA SER A 110 -1.62 -16.28 0.41
C SER A 110 -1.11 -17.70 0.58
N ALA A 111 -1.74 -18.52 1.45
CA ALA A 111 -1.35 -19.92 1.60
C ALA A 111 -1.53 -20.74 0.32
N LEU A 112 -2.62 -20.48 -0.43
CA LEU A 112 -2.90 -21.17 -1.69
C LEU A 112 -1.89 -20.88 -2.80
N LEU A 113 -1.13 -19.79 -2.73
CA LEU A 113 -0.02 -19.53 -3.66
C LEU A 113 1.08 -20.59 -3.59
N TYR A 114 1.13 -21.40 -2.53
CA TYR A 114 2.01 -22.58 -2.48
C TYR A 114 1.82 -23.51 -3.68
N PHE A 115 0.59 -23.62 -4.19
CA PHE A 115 0.23 -24.47 -5.34
C PHE A 115 0.41 -23.75 -6.68
N PHE A 116 0.96 -22.55 -6.69
CA PHE A 116 1.23 -21.85 -7.95
C PHE A 116 2.19 -22.67 -8.82
N HIS A 117 1.79 -22.87 -10.07
CA HIS A 117 2.58 -23.52 -11.10
C HIS A 117 2.21 -22.97 -12.47
N ALA A 118 3.17 -23.02 -13.38
CA ALA A 118 3.01 -22.72 -14.79
C ALA A 118 3.76 -23.81 -15.56
N ASP A 119 3.06 -24.50 -16.44
CA ASP A 119 3.60 -25.65 -17.18
C ASP A 119 3.85 -25.29 -18.64
N GLN A 120 5.05 -25.58 -19.14
CA GLN A 120 5.38 -25.53 -20.55
C GLN A 120 5.42 -26.96 -21.11
N GLN A 121 4.48 -27.29 -21.97
CA GLN A 121 4.34 -28.64 -22.50
C GLN A 121 5.38 -28.98 -23.57
N ILE A 122 5.76 -28.02 -24.40
CA ILE A 122 6.74 -28.12 -25.48
C ILE A 122 7.62 -26.87 -25.45
N ALA A 123 8.91 -27.01 -25.77
CA ALA A 123 9.82 -25.86 -25.84
C ALA A 123 9.29 -24.80 -26.83
N ASN A 124 9.36 -23.53 -26.43
CA ASN A 124 8.84 -22.38 -27.17
C ASN A 124 7.31 -22.37 -27.38
N THR A 125 6.55 -23.08 -26.54
CA THR A 125 5.09 -22.91 -26.44
C THR A 125 4.76 -22.07 -25.19
N PRO A 126 3.58 -21.40 -25.15
CA PRO A 126 3.19 -20.62 -24.00
C PRO A 126 3.15 -21.43 -22.70
N PHE A 127 3.62 -20.87 -21.59
CA PHE A 127 3.44 -21.44 -20.27
C PHE A 127 1.95 -21.40 -19.90
N VAL A 128 1.36 -22.54 -19.69
CA VAL A 128 -0.05 -22.63 -19.29
C VAL A 128 -0.18 -22.28 -17.81
N ILE A 129 -0.79 -21.14 -17.52
CA ILE A 129 -1.16 -20.75 -16.16
C ILE A 129 -2.62 -21.14 -15.95
N GLY A 130 -2.85 -22.11 -15.07
CA GLY A 130 -4.20 -22.52 -14.67
C GLY A 130 -4.77 -21.58 -13.59
N TRP A 131 -5.78 -22.08 -12.87
CA TRP A 131 -6.41 -21.35 -11.76
C TRP A 131 -5.47 -21.07 -10.58
N SER A 132 -4.23 -21.55 -10.61
CA SER A 132 -3.21 -21.34 -9.58
C SER A 132 -2.80 -19.86 -9.38
N ILE A 133 -3.12 -18.97 -10.32
CA ILE A 133 -2.91 -17.51 -10.21
C ILE A 133 -4.04 -16.80 -9.44
N VAL A 134 -5.23 -17.39 -9.38
CA VAL A 134 -6.42 -16.79 -8.76
C VAL A 134 -6.21 -16.40 -7.28
N PRO A 135 -5.45 -17.18 -6.48
CA PRO A 135 -5.10 -16.77 -5.13
C PRO A 135 -4.36 -15.41 -5.03
N LEU A 136 -3.56 -15.03 -6.03
CA LEU A 136 -2.92 -13.71 -6.06
C LEU A 136 -3.97 -12.59 -6.13
N PHE A 137 -4.98 -12.75 -6.97
CA PHE A 137 -6.07 -11.79 -7.11
C PHE A 137 -6.86 -11.62 -5.80
N PHE A 138 -7.31 -12.73 -5.18
CA PHE A 138 -8.05 -12.67 -3.93
C PHE A 138 -7.18 -12.26 -2.74
N GLY A 139 -5.90 -12.62 -2.74
CA GLY A 139 -4.92 -12.17 -1.76
C GLY A 139 -4.78 -10.65 -1.74
N SER A 140 -4.68 -10.05 -2.93
CA SER A 140 -4.64 -8.60 -3.12
C SER A 140 -5.93 -7.92 -2.65
N ILE A 141 -7.10 -8.45 -3.02
CA ILE A 141 -8.41 -7.94 -2.54
C ILE A 141 -8.49 -8.02 -1.01
N GLY A 142 -8.06 -9.13 -0.42
CA GLY A 142 -8.08 -9.32 1.02
C GLY A 142 -7.18 -8.31 1.75
N PHE A 143 -5.97 -8.11 1.26
CA PHE A 143 -5.04 -7.13 1.85
C PHE A 143 -5.61 -5.71 1.79
N TRP A 144 -5.89 -5.23 0.60
CA TRP A 144 -6.33 -3.85 0.39
C TRP A 144 -7.71 -3.58 0.99
N GLY A 145 -8.65 -4.54 0.84
CA GLY A 145 -9.98 -4.42 1.44
C GLY A 145 -9.94 -4.35 2.98
N SER A 146 -9.02 -5.06 3.63
CA SER A 146 -8.88 -5.01 5.09
C SER A 146 -8.38 -3.66 5.59
N LEU A 147 -7.52 -2.96 4.82
CA LEU A 147 -6.92 -1.69 5.21
C LEU A 147 -7.92 -0.55 5.33
N VAL A 148 -8.99 -0.54 4.55
CA VAL A 148 -10.05 0.47 4.65
C VAL A 148 -10.65 0.48 6.07
N TYR A 149 -11.00 -0.70 6.56
CA TYR A 149 -11.60 -0.85 7.90
C TYR A 149 -10.57 -0.64 9.01
N TYR A 150 -9.35 -1.09 8.79
CA TYR A 150 -8.23 -0.88 9.72
C TYR A 150 -7.93 0.60 9.93
N ASN A 151 -7.77 1.36 8.84
CA ASN A 151 -7.48 2.79 8.89
C ASN A 151 -8.59 3.58 9.60
N ALA A 152 -9.85 3.19 9.41
CA ALA A 152 -11.01 3.81 10.02
C ALA A 152 -11.07 3.67 11.56
N TYR A 153 -10.25 2.79 12.16
CA TYR A 153 -10.15 2.72 13.63
C TYR A 153 -9.32 3.85 14.23
N LEU A 154 -8.38 4.46 13.49
CA LEU A 154 -7.45 5.45 14.04
C LEU A 154 -8.17 6.62 14.76
N PRO A 155 -9.19 7.29 14.18
CA PRO A 155 -9.90 8.37 14.87
C PRO A 155 -10.80 7.89 16.02
N ASP A 156 -11.16 6.60 16.06
CA ASP A 156 -11.96 6.04 17.16
C ASP A 156 -11.13 5.70 18.40
N ILE A 157 -9.87 5.33 18.22
CA ILE A 157 -9.02 4.78 19.30
C ILE A 157 -8.01 5.77 19.85
N ALA A 158 -7.70 6.83 19.11
CA ALA A 158 -6.72 7.84 19.50
C ALA A 158 -7.31 9.25 19.50
N GLU A 159 -6.75 10.14 20.33
CA GLU A 159 -7.04 11.56 20.27
C GLU A 159 -6.35 12.19 19.06
N PRO A 160 -6.92 13.26 18.44
CA PRO A 160 -6.32 13.89 17.24
C PRO A 160 -4.85 14.27 17.41
N LYS A 161 -4.45 14.73 18.61
CA LYS A 161 -3.06 15.07 18.95
C LYS A 161 -2.08 13.90 18.88
N ASP A 162 -2.60 12.66 19.04
CA ASP A 162 -1.81 11.43 19.07
C ASP A 162 -1.85 10.66 17.73
N HIS A 163 -2.67 11.07 16.74
CA HIS A 163 -2.83 10.36 15.49
C HIS A 163 -1.49 10.15 14.76
N ASP A 164 -0.62 11.16 14.71
CA ASP A 164 0.69 11.04 14.04
C ASP A 164 1.58 10.01 14.71
N LYS A 165 1.64 10.03 16.05
CA LYS A 165 2.43 9.08 16.83
C LYS A 165 1.91 7.65 16.69
N VAL A 166 0.59 7.46 16.75
CA VAL A 166 -0.05 6.15 16.63
C VAL A 166 0.10 5.61 15.22
N SER A 167 -0.11 6.44 14.19
CA SER A 167 0.07 6.08 12.79
C SER A 167 1.53 5.69 12.48
N ALA A 168 2.49 6.52 12.91
CA ALA A 168 3.92 6.22 12.75
C ALA A 168 4.32 4.91 13.43
N ARG A 169 3.80 4.64 14.64
CA ARG A 169 4.04 3.39 15.35
C ARG A 169 3.47 2.17 14.60
N GLY A 170 2.30 2.32 13.96
CA GLY A 170 1.71 1.29 13.10
C GLY A 170 2.64 0.95 11.94
N PHE A 171 3.02 1.94 11.12
CA PHE A 171 3.93 1.73 9.99
C PHE A 171 5.29 1.17 10.43
N SER A 172 5.88 1.68 11.51
CA SER A 172 7.13 1.16 12.04
C SER A 172 7.03 -0.33 12.42
N MET A 173 5.93 -0.74 13.05
CA MET A 173 5.70 -2.15 13.37
C MET A 173 5.45 -2.99 12.11
N GLY A 174 4.80 -2.43 11.08
CA GLY A 174 4.63 -3.09 9.79
C GLY A 174 5.97 -3.36 9.11
N TYR A 175 6.83 -2.36 9.02
CA TYR A 175 8.18 -2.51 8.47
C TYR A 175 9.00 -3.54 9.25
N LEU A 176 8.96 -3.50 10.57
CA LEU A 176 9.70 -4.45 11.40
C LEU A 176 9.15 -5.87 11.23
N GLY A 177 7.83 -6.06 11.27
CA GLY A 177 7.20 -7.39 11.13
C GLY A 177 7.46 -8.03 9.77
N SER A 178 7.29 -7.26 8.70
CA SER A 178 7.51 -7.74 7.33
C SER A 178 8.98 -8.07 7.07
N SER A 179 9.91 -7.24 7.53
CA SER A 179 11.36 -7.52 7.43
C SER A 179 11.76 -8.75 8.22
N THR A 180 11.22 -8.92 9.43
CA THR A 180 11.52 -10.10 10.26
C THR A 180 11.10 -11.38 9.54
N LEU A 181 9.88 -11.45 9.02
CA LEU A 181 9.45 -12.65 8.29
C LEU A 181 10.23 -12.83 6.98
N LEU A 182 10.53 -11.76 6.24
CA LEU A 182 11.34 -11.86 5.02
C LEU A 182 12.72 -12.47 5.33
N ILE A 183 13.39 -12.00 6.37
CA ILE A 183 14.70 -12.54 6.79
C ILE A 183 14.59 -14.02 7.15
N ILE A 184 13.56 -14.41 7.92
CA ILE A 184 13.31 -15.81 8.26
C ILE A 184 13.11 -16.66 6.99
N VAL A 185 12.29 -16.19 6.04
CA VAL A 185 12.05 -16.87 4.76
C VAL A 185 13.37 -17.02 3.99
N LEU A 186 14.17 -15.96 3.85
CA LEU A 186 15.45 -16.01 3.12
C LEU A 186 16.43 -16.98 3.78
N ILE A 187 16.52 -17.00 5.11
CA ILE A 187 17.36 -17.96 5.83
C ILE A 187 16.94 -19.39 5.49
N LEU A 188 15.66 -19.69 5.62
CA LEU A 188 15.14 -21.06 5.45
C LEU A 188 15.17 -21.54 3.99
N THR A 189 14.99 -20.65 3.02
CA THR A 189 14.82 -21.02 1.61
C THR A 189 16.06 -20.82 0.76
N VAL A 190 16.82 -19.75 0.99
CA VAL A 190 17.97 -19.37 0.15
C VAL A 190 19.27 -19.79 0.79
N PHE A 191 19.50 -19.45 2.07
CA PHE A 191 20.79 -19.69 2.73
C PHE A 191 20.93 -21.15 3.19
N THR A 192 19.94 -21.70 3.89
CA THR A 192 20.02 -23.08 4.41
C THR A 192 19.39 -24.10 3.47
N LYS A 193 18.52 -23.66 2.57
CA LYS A 193 17.78 -24.51 1.61
C LYS A 193 17.00 -25.67 2.29
N VAL A 194 16.59 -25.46 3.55
CA VAL A 194 15.86 -26.48 4.33
C VAL A 194 14.48 -26.71 3.72
N ILE A 195 13.83 -25.62 3.22
CA ILE A 195 12.51 -25.70 2.59
C ILE A 195 12.51 -25.01 1.23
N SER A 196 11.59 -25.41 0.35
CA SER A 196 11.36 -24.72 -0.93
C SER A 196 10.85 -23.29 -0.71
N ILE A 197 11.20 -22.38 -1.63
CA ILE A 197 10.76 -20.98 -1.62
C ILE A 197 9.21 -20.84 -1.58
N LYS A 198 8.47 -21.83 -2.08
CA LYS A 198 7.00 -21.87 -2.02
C LYS A 198 6.46 -21.88 -0.59
N TRP A 199 7.21 -22.34 0.40
CA TRP A 199 6.80 -22.31 1.81
C TRP A 199 6.73 -20.89 2.39
N ALA A 200 7.29 -19.88 1.71
CA ALA A 200 7.10 -18.48 2.07
C ALA A 200 5.61 -18.12 2.16
N PHE A 201 4.77 -18.68 1.29
CA PHE A 201 3.36 -18.33 1.19
C PHE A 201 2.52 -18.85 2.37
N PRO A 202 2.59 -20.12 2.76
CA PRO A 202 1.98 -20.59 4.00
C PRO A 202 2.52 -19.88 5.25
N LEU A 203 3.81 -19.54 5.29
CA LEU A 203 4.39 -18.79 6.41
C LEU A 203 3.81 -17.38 6.52
N VAL A 204 3.60 -16.68 5.40
CA VAL A 204 2.90 -15.38 5.35
C VAL A 204 1.49 -15.51 5.89
N SER A 205 0.74 -16.54 5.46
CA SER A 205 -0.62 -16.79 5.94
C SER A 205 -0.67 -17.03 7.45
N LEU A 206 0.19 -17.92 7.95
CA LEU A 206 0.28 -18.25 9.38
C LEU A 206 0.63 -17.02 10.22
N TRP A 207 1.62 -16.25 9.79
CA TRP A 207 2.01 -14.99 10.43
C TRP A 207 0.84 -14.00 10.48
N TRP A 208 0.22 -13.77 9.34
CA TRP A 208 -0.87 -12.80 9.24
C TRP A 208 -2.06 -13.19 10.11
N ILE A 209 -2.55 -14.42 10.03
CA ILE A 209 -3.68 -14.90 10.86
C ILE A 209 -3.34 -14.83 12.36
N SER A 210 -2.16 -15.30 12.76
CA SER A 210 -1.78 -15.37 14.17
C SER A 210 -1.76 -13.99 14.82
N PHE A 211 -1.08 -13.02 14.20
CA PHE A 211 -0.98 -11.68 14.76
C PHE A 211 -2.24 -10.83 14.53
N ALA A 212 -3.00 -11.06 13.46
CA ALA A 212 -4.29 -10.41 13.26
C ALA A 212 -5.31 -10.87 14.33
N THR A 213 -5.31 -12.12 14.72
CA THR A 213 -6.17 -12.64 15.80
C THR A 213 -5.90 -11.92 17.11
N PHE A 214 -4.62 -11.69 17.45
CA PHE A 214 -4.24 -10.86 18.58
C PHE A 214 -4.80 -9.43 18.48
N SER A 215 -4.72 -8.82 17.30
CA SER A 215 -5.29 -7.49 17.03
C SER A 215 -6.80 -7.49 17.21
N PHE A 216 -7.48 -8.45 16.61
CA PHE A 216 -8.95 -8.56 16.70
C PHE A 216 -9.43 -8.75 18.14
N SER A 217 -8.68 -9.44 19.00
CA SER A 217 -9.05 -9.62 20.43
C SER A 217 -9.08 -8.29 21.21
N ARG A 218 -8.40 -7.24 20.71
CA ARG A 218 -8.23 -5.94 21.38
C ARG A 218 -8.99 -4.80 20.75
N LEU A 219 -9.35 -4.93 19.45
CA LEU A 219 -10.12 -3.91 18.75
C LEU A 219 -11.58 -3.92 19.19
N PRO A 220 -12.19 -2.73 19.43
CA PRO A 220 -13.57 -2.61 19.85
C PRO A 220 -14.55 -3.01 18.74
N LYS A 221 -15.76 -3.40 19.15
CA LYS A 221 -16.91 -3.47 18.25
C LYS A 221 -17.39 -2.05 17.97
N THR A 222 -17.74 -1.77 16.73
CA THR A 222 -18.34 -0.48 16.33
C THR A 222 -19.84 -0.46 16.63
N THR A 223 -20.37 0.72 16.92
CA THR A 223 -21.81 0.91 17.11
C THR A 223 -22.47 1.23 15.77
N PRO A 224 -23.65 0.66 15.47
CA PRO A 224 -24.39 0.99 14.24
C PRO A 224 -24.69 2.49 14.14
N THR A 225 -24.61 3.03 12.93
CA THR A 225 -25.08 4.40 12.64
C THR A 225 -26.61 4.43 12.52
N GLN A 226 -27.22 3.35 12.02
CA GLN A 226 -28.66 3.22 11.85
C GLN A 226 -29.23 2.10 12.73
N THR A 227 -30.36 2.36 13.36
CA THR A 227 -31.10 1.39 14.19
C THR A 227 -32.00 0.46 13.39
N ASN A 228 -32.33 0.80 12.14
CA ASN A 228 -33.29 0.05 11.33
C ASN A 228 -32.60 -0.92 10.37
N LYS A 229 -32.61 -2.22 10.69
CA LYS A 229 -31.88 -3.30 9.98
C LYS A 229 -32.52 -3.74 8.64
N LYS A 230 -33.68 -3.21 8.25
CA LYS A 230 -34.49 -3.82 7.15
C LYS A 230 -33.91 -3.67 5.74
N ASN A 231 -32.99 -2.69 5.48
CA ASN A 231 -32.41 -2.50 4.14
C ASN A 231 -30.96 -2.01 4.21
N LEU A 232 -30.04 -2.84 4.74
CA LEU A 232 -28.61 -2.47 4.91
C LEU A 232 -27.93 -2.05 3.62
N ILE A 233 -28.24 -2.69 2.48
CA ILE A 233 -27.63 -2.38 1.18
C ILE A 233 -28.06 -0.97 0.72
N SER A 234 -29.38 -0.69 0.73
CA SER A 234 -29.90 0.64 0.37
C SER A 234 -29.38 1.73 1.33
N SER A 235 -29.25 1.42 2.61
CA SER A 235 -28.67 2.31 3.61
C SER A 235 -27.18 2.57 3.33
N GLY A 236 -26.42 1.54 2.93
CA GLY A 236 -25.01 1.68 2.55
C GLY A 236 -24.81 2.62 1.36
N TYR A 237 -25.63 2.51 0.30
CA TYR A 237 -25.56 3.44 -0.84
C TYR A 237 -25.86 4.87 -0.44
N LYS A 238 -26.91 5.08 0.38
CA LYS A 238 -27.28 6.42 0.87
C LYS A 238 -26.15 7.03 1.71
N GLU A 239 -25.52 6.21 2.55
CA GLU A 239 -24.40 6.61 3.40
C GLU A 239 -23.18 7.07 2.57
N VAL A 240 -22.77 6.27 1.61
CA VAL A 240 -21.67 6.62 0.69
C VAL A 240 -21.95 7.93 -0.04
N PHE A 241 -23.18 8.11 -0.56
CA PHE A 241 -23.56 9.34 -1.26
C PHE A 241 -23.60 10.55 -0.32
N HIS A 242 -24.05 10.35 0.92
CA HIS A 242 -24.04 11.38 1.95
C HIS A 242 -22.61 11.83 2.28
N VAL A 243 -21.71 10.89 2.54
CA VAL A 243 -20.29 11.16 2.81
C VAL A 243 -19.62 11.87 1.62
N TRP A 244 -19.89 11.42 0.39
CA TRP A 244 -19.40 12.10 -0.81
C TRP A 244 -19.82 13.57 -0.88
N LYS A 245 -21.10 13.87 -0.58
CA LYS A 245 -21.62 15.24 -0.54
C LYS A 245 -20.91 16.07 0.53
N GLN A 246 -20.69 15.50 1.73
CA GLN A 246 -19.96 16.16 2.81
C GLN A 246 -18.51 16.46 2.43
N ILE A 247 -17.79 15.51 1.82
CA ILE A 247 -16.43 15.70 1.32
C ILE A 247 -16.39 16.86 0.30
N ARG A 248 -17.32 16.90 -0.64
CA ARG A 248 -17.40 17.97 -1.64
C ARG A 248 -17.62 19.36 -1.05
N GLN A 249 -18.36 19.46 0.04
CA GLN A 249 -18.66 20.71 0.73
C GLN A 249 -17.53 21.18 1.63
N ASN A 250 -16.74 20.26 2.18
CA ASN A 250 -15.59 20.60 3.04
C ASN A 250 -14.37 20.95 2.18
N LYS A 251 -14.05 22.25 2.06
CA LYS A 251 -12.95 22.76 1.23
C LYS A 251 -11.59 22.19 1.64
N THR A 252 -11.33 22.06 2.93
CA THR A 252 -10.06 21.53 3.47
C THR A 252 -9.92 20.05 3.17
N LEU A 253 -10.93 19.24 3.44
CA LEU A 253 -10.90 17.78 3.22
C LEU A 253 -10.82 17.44 1.73
N LYS A 254 -11.60 18.14 0.89
CA LYS A 254 -11.53 18.01 -0.57
C LYS A 254 -10.17 18.41 -1.12
N GLY A 255 -9.63 19.55 -0.66
CA GLY A 255 -8.30 20.02 -1.06
C GLY A 255 -7.21 19.05 -0.67
N TYR A 256 -7.30 18.49 0.54
CA TYR A 256 -6.37 17.47 1.01
C TYR A 256 -6.41 16.19 0.17
N LEU A 257 -7.60 15.65 -0.12
CA LEU A 257 -7.73 14.46 -0.98
C LEU A 257 -7.17 14.72 -2.39
N GLY A 258 -7.32 15.91 -2.94
CA GLY A 258 -6.73 16.30 -4.23
C GLY A 258 -5.21 16.35 -4.17
N ALA A 259 -4.63 16.95 -3.13
CA ALA A 259 -3.19 16.96 -2.92
C ALA A 259 -2.64 15.55 -2.68
N PHE A 260 -3.31 14.76 -1.83
CA PHE A 260 -2.99 13.37 -1.56
C PHE A 260 -2.98 12.53 -2.84
N PHE A 261 -4.02 12.65 -3.66
CA PHE A 261 -4.10 11.95 -4.94
C PHE A 261 -2.85 12.22 -5.81
N MET A 262 -2.43 13.49 -5.94
CA MET A 262 -1.29 13.85 -6.77
C MET A 262 0.04 13.30 -6.22
N PHE A 263 0.39 13.60 -4.97
CA PHE A 263 1.69 13.15 -4.46
C PHE A 263 1.73 11.63 -4.20
N ASN A 264 0.62 11.03 -3.78
CA ASN A 264 0.57 9.59 -3.55
C ASN A 264 0.65 8.78 -4.86
N MET A 265 0.08 9.30 -5.94
CA MET A 265 0.25 8.76 -7.29
C MET A 265 1.74 8.58 -7.62
N ALA A 266 2.57 9.62 -7.40
CA ALA A 266 4.01 9.53 -7.63
C ALA A 266 4.70 8.55 -6.68
N VAL A 267 4.41 8.62 -5.38
CA VAL A 267 5.00 7.71 -4.37
C VAL A 267 4.74 6.25 -4.71
N GLN A 268 3.48 5.89 -4.97
CA GLN A 268 3.10 4.51 -5.25
C GLN A 268 3.67 4.02 -6.59
N THR A 269 3.74 4.89 -7.61
CA THR A 269 4.36 4.55 -8.90
C THR A 269 5.85 4.25 -8.72
N ILE A 270 6.60 5.05 -7.95
CA ILE A 270 8.01 4.77 -7.66
C ILE A 270 8.17 3.39 -7.01
N MET A 271 7.32 3.07 -6.04
CA MET A 271 7.40 1.78 -5.33
C MET A 271 7.19 0.58 -6.25
N VAL A 272 6.29 0.70 -7.23
CA VAL A 272 6.04 -0.36 -8.21
C VAL A 272 7.15 -0.43 -9.26
N MET A 273 7.68 0.72 -9.71
CA MET A 273 8.61 0.80 -10.83
C MET A 273 10.10 0.74 -10.43
N ALA A 274 10.43 0.85 -9.14
CA ALA A 274 11.81 0.91 -8.67
C ALA A 274 12.67 -0.31 -9.08
N VAL A 275 12.10 -1.51 -9.02
CA VAL A 275 12.78 -2.74 -9.43
C VAL A 275 13.00 -2.79 -10.94
N ALA A 276 11.99 -2.40 -11.73
CA ALA A 276 12.10 -2.34 -13.18
C ALA A 276 13.16 -1.31 -13.61
N PHE A 277 13.16 -0.12 -12.98
CA PHE A 277 14.19 0.89 -13.17
C PHE A 277 15.60 0.34 -12.86
N ALA A 278 15.76 -0.29 -11.69
CA ALA A 278 17.06 -0.82 -11.28
C ALA A 278 17.60 -1.86 -12.28
N ASN A 279 16.75 -2.78 -12.74
CA ASN A 279 17.14 -3.82 -13.70
C ASN A 279 17.51 -3.27 -15.07
N LYS A 280 16.92 -2.14 -15.51
CA LYS A 280 17.20 -1.53 -16.81
C LYS A 280 18.39 -0.58 -16.79
N GLU A 281 18.56 0.19 -15.71
CA GLU A 281 19.44 1.36 -15.68
C GLU A 281 20.67 1.22 -14.78
N VAL A 282 20.63 0.30 -13.80
CA VAL A 282 21.74 0.16 -12.85
C VAL A 282 22.71 -0.92 -13.32
N ILE A 283 23.90 -0.48 -13.72
CA ILE A 283 24.93 -1.35 -14.29
C ILE A 283 25.40 -2.37 -13.25
N GLY A 284 25.31 -3.66 -13.59
CA GLY A 284 25.80 -4.75 -12.74
C GLY A 284 24.93 -5.05 -11.52
N ILE A 285 23.66 -4.58 -11.49
CA ILE A 285 22.73 -4.91 -10.40
C ILE A 285 22.40 -6.41 -10.40
N LYS A 286 22.34 -6.97 -9.20
CA LYS A 286 21.99 -8.39 -8.96
C LYS A 286 20.71 -8.48 -8.16
N GLN A 287 20.05 -9.63 -8.18
CA GLN A 287 18.86 -9.86 -7.35
C GLN A 287 19.14 -9.67 -5.84
N THR A 288 20.33 -10.01 -5.40
CA THR A 288 20.80 -9.75 -4.02
C THR A 288 20.77 -8.27 -3.67
N ASP A 289 21.17 -7.41 -4.61
CA ASP A 289 21.21 -5.96 -4.40
C ASP A 289 19.81 -5.37 -4.27
N LEU A 290 18.83 -5.90 -5.02
CA LEU A 290 17.44 -5.53 -4.91
C LEU A 290 16.85 -5.93 -3.55
N ILE A 291 17.14 -7.14 -3.07
CA ILE A 291 16.72 -7.61 -1.75
C ILE A 291 17.34 -6.73 -0.64
N VAL A 292 18.63 -6.43 -0.73
CA VAL A 292 19.32 -5.54 0.21
C VAL A 292 18.69 -4.16 0.20
N SER A 293 18.37 -3.61 -0.98
CA SER A 293 17.70 -2.30 -1.11
C SER A 293 16.32 -2.30 -0.45
N ILE A 294 15.54 -3.37 -0.63
CA ILE A 294 14.24 -3.54 0.04
C ILE A 294 14.41 -3.54 1.56
N LEU A 295 15.38 -4.27 2.10
CA LEU A 295 15.65 -4.29 3.54
C LEU A 295 16.11 -2.92 4.06
N ILE A 296 16.95 -2.20 3.30
CA ILE A 296 17.36 -0.82 3.62
C ILE A 296 16.11 0.08 3.72
N ILE A 297 15.21 0.04 2.73
CA ILE A 297 13.95 0.81 2.75
C ILE A 297 13.15 0.49 4.01
N GLN A 298 13.01 -0.76 4.37
CA GLN A 298 12.20 -1.19 5.53
C GLN A 298 12.80 -0.69 6.85
N PHE A 299 14.08 -0.92 7.10
CA PHE A 299 14.71 -0.51 8.36
C PHE A 299 14.80 1.02 8.50
N ILE A 300 15.17 1.72 7.43
CA ILE A 300 15.21 3.19 7.44
C ILE A 300 13.79 3.77 7.48
N GLY A 301 12.79 3.08 6.90
CA GLY A 301 11.38 3.47 6.99
C GLY A 301 10.85 3.54 8.41
N ILE A 302 11.35 2.69 9.32
CA ILE A 302 11.03 2.78 10.76
C ILE A 302 11.49 4.13 11.33
N LEU A 303 12.73 4.53 11.02
CA LEU A 303 13.28 5.82 11.46
C LEU A 303 12.52 6.98 10.82
N GLY A 304 12.20 6.86 9.52
CA GLY A 304 11.46 7.86 8.76
C GLY A 304 10.08 8.16 9.34
N ALA A 305 9.30 7.11 9.65
CA ALA A 305 7.99 7.27 10.28
C ALA A 305 8.08 7.98 11.63
N TYR A 306 9.06 7.60 12.45
CA TYR A 306 9.29 8.23 13.75
C TYR A 306 9.74 9.69 13.66
N LEU A 307 10.72 9.98 12.81
CA LEU A 307 11.26 11.33 12.63
C LEU A 307 10.20 12.28 12.09
N MET A 308 9.46 11.87 11.05
CA MET A 308 8.42 12.72 10.47
C MET A 308 7.24 12.95 11.43
N SER A 309 6.91 11.99 12.30
CA SER A 309 5.94 12.21 13.38
C SER A 309 6.43 13.23 14.42
N LYS A 310 7.75 13.36 14.65
CA LYS A 310 8.30 14.44 15.47
C LYS A 310 8.28 15.78 14.75
N VAL A 311 8.65 15.82 13.48
CA VAL A 311 8.61 17.02 12.64
C VAL A 311 7.19 17.57 12.58
N SER A 312 6.18 16.73 12.36
CA SER A 312 4.77 17.15 12.30
C SER A 312 4.28 17.79 13.60
N ARG A 313 4.81 17.33 14.73
CA ARG A 313 4.45 17.87 16.06
C ARG A 313 4.92 19.32 16.25
N VAL A 314 6.03 19.70 15.62
CA VAL A 314 6.63 21.04 15.71
C VAL A 314 6.12 21.96 14.59
N THR A 315 6.03 21.44 13.37
CA THR A 315 5.73 22.25 12.18
C THR A 315 4.27 22.16 11.73
N GLY A 316 3.51 21.22 12.26
CA GLY A 316 2.18 20.84 11.76
C GLY A 316 2.24 19.86 10.59
N ASN A 317 1.14 19.14 10.39
CA ASN A 317 1.07 18.05 9.41
C ASN A 317 1.28 18.50 7.95
N PHE A 318 0.67 19.62 7.54
CA PHE A 318 0.79 20.11 6.16
C PHE A 318 2.23 20.52 5.81
N LYS A 319 2.91 21.19 6.72
CA LYS A 319 4.33 21.56 6.52
C LYS A 319 5.23 20.34 6.51
N ALA A 320 5.01 19.38 7.42
CA ALA A 320 5.77 18.13 7.46
C ALA A 320 5.59 17.30 6.17
N LEU A 321 4.35 17.17 5.66
CA LEU A 321 4.09 16.55 4.36
C LEU A 321 4.76 17.32 3.22
N GLY A 322 4.73 18.65 3.23
CA GLY A 322 5.43 19.48 2.26
C GLY A 322 6.93 19.21 2.22
N ILE A 323 7.58 19.13 3.41
CA ILE A 323 9.00 18.76 3.53
C ILE A 323 9.25 17.36 2.91
N ALA A 324 8.40 16.38 3.22
CA ALA A 324 8.53 15.04 2.64
C ALA A 324 8.42 15.06 1.11
N ILE A 325 7.47 15.80 0.56
CA ILE A 325 7.29 15.94 -0.90
C ILE A 325 8.51 16.61 -1.54
N VAL A 326 9.07 17.64 -0.93
CA VAL A 326 10.29 18.32 -1.42
C VAL A 326 11.47 17.33 -1.45
N ILE A 327 11.65 16.53 -0.41
CA ILE A 327 12.71 15.49 -0.41
C ILE A 327 12.46 14.47 -1.53
N TRP A 328 11.21 14.06 -1.79
CA TRP A 328 10.86 13.18 -2.90
C TRP A 328 11.23 13.79 -4.27
N ILE A 329 11.00 15.10 -4.47
CA ILE A 329 11.39 15.80 -5.70
C ILE A 329 12.91 15.72 -5.89
N PHE A 330 13.69 16.05 -4.86
CA PHE A 330 15.15 15.95 -4.94
C PHE A 330 15.64 14.52 -5.15
N LEU A 331 14.96 13.54 -4.55
CA LEU A 331 15.29 12.14 -4.74
C LEU A 331 15.05 11.69 -6.20
N CYS A 332 13.95 12.09 -6.82
CA CYS A 332 13.70 11.80 -8.25
C CYS A 332 14.78 12.43 -9.14
N LEU A 333 15.18 13.66 -8.86
CA LEU A 333 16.27 14.34 -9.59
C LEU A 333 17.62 13.63 -9.38
N TYR A 334 17.91 13.20 -8.14
CA TYR A 334 19.10 12.41 -7.83
C TYR A 334 19.12 11.07 -8.60
N VAL A 335 17.98 10.34 -8.60
CA VAL A 335 17.87 9.06 -9.32
C VAL A 335 18.06 9.28 -10.82
N TYR A 336 17.42 10.30 -11.38
CA TYR A 336 17.55 10.65 -12.80
C TYR A 336 18.99 10.91 -13.21
N GLN A 337 19.74 11.69 -12.42
CA GLN A 337 21.07 12.16 -12.82
C GLN A 337 22.21 11.25 -12.40
N PHE A 338 22.14 10.64 -11.21
CA PHE A 338 23.30 10.04 -10.57
C PHE A 338 23.25 8.53 -10.36
N VAL A 339 22.09 7.88 -10.47
CA VAL A 339 22.01 6.45 -10.16
C VAL A 339 22.32 5.60 -11.38
N TRP A 340 23.57 5.09 -11.42
CA TRP A 340 24.11 4.21 -12.46
C TRP A 340 24.71 2.92 -11.90
N HIS A 341 25.06 2.86 -10.60
CA HIS A 341 25.69 1.74 -9.94
C HIS A 341 24.92 1.29 -8.69
N PRO A 342 25.06 0.03 -8.23
CA PRO A 342 24.32 -0.51 -7.09
C PRO A 342 24.48 0.30 -5.80
N TRP A 343 25.66 0.80 -5.47
CA TRP A 343 25.89 1.60 -4.25
C TRP A 343 25.09 2.94 -4.26
N GLN A 344 24.94 3.57 -5.43
CA GLN A 344 24.11 4.79 -5.58
C GLN A 344 22.63 4.45 -5.42
N PHE A 345 22.22 3.27 -5.90
CA PHE A 345 20.88 2.77 -5.70
C PHE A 345 20.57 2.48 -4.22
N TYR A 346 21.56 1.98 -3.44
CA TYR A 346 21.40 1.83 -1.99
C TYR A 346 21.22 3.16 -1.26
N ILE A 347 21.92 4.21 -1.68
CA ILE A 347 21.70 5.57 -1.15
C ILE A 347 20.29 6.03 -1.47
N ALA A 348 19.85 5.87 -2.72
CA ALA A 348 18.46 6.20 -3.09
C ALA A 348 17.44 5.41 -2.23
N ALA A 349 17.65 4.10 -2.06
CA ALA A 349 16.81 3.24 -1.22
C ALA A 349 16.75 3.72 0.24
N ALA A 350 17.85 4.20 0.80
CA ALA A 350 17.90 4.76 2.15
C ALA A 350 17.05 6.04 2.26
N PHE A 351 17.16 6.96 1.32
CA PHE A 351 16.32 8.17 1.29
C PHE A 351 14.85 7.84 1.01
N VAL A 352 14.56 6.90 0.09
CA VAL A 352 13.20 6.37 -0.12
C VAL A 352 12.62 5.88 1.19
N GLY A 353 13.33 5.01 1.92
CA GLY A 353 12.86 4.50 3.22
C GLY A 353 12.53 5.63 4.19
N LEU A 354 13.46 6.58 4.34
CA LEU A 354 13.29 7.71 5.25
C LEU A 354 12.03 8.52 4.97
N VAL A 355 11.77 8.83 3.71
CA VAL A 355 10.64 9.68 3.34
C VAL A 355 9.34 8.90 3.22
N MET A 356 9.39 7.64 2.76
CA MET A 356 8.23 6.79 2.57
C MET A 356 7.53 6.48 3.89
N GLY A 357 8.29 6.04 4.92
CA GLY A 357 7.71 5.78 6.23
C GLY A 357 7.01 7.01 6.82
N GLY A 358 7.62 8.19 6.61
CA GLY A 358 7.07 9.48 7.02
C GLY A 358 5.81 9.86 6.25
N ILE A 359 5.87 9.89 4.92
CA ILE A 359 4.76 10.39 4.10
C ILE A 359 3.51 9.49 4.23
N GLN A 360 3.68 8.17 4.27
CA GLN A 360 2.56 7.25 4.45
C GLN A 360 1.89 7.41 5.82
N SER A 361 2.69 7.46 6.90
CA SER A 361 2.15 7.60 8.26
C SER A 361 1.47 8.94 8.48
N LEU A 362 2.05 10.04 7.96
CA LEU A 362 1.47 11.37 8.06
C LEU A 362 0.25 11.55 7.15
N SER A 363 0.23 10.97 5.97
CA SER A 363 -0.94 11.04 5.09
C SER A 363 -2.16 10.44 5.75
N ARG A 364 -2.03 9.23 6.33
CA ARG A 364 -3.11 8.57 7.07
C ARG A 364 -3.56 9.37 8.28
N SER A 365 -2.62 9.86 9.09
CA SER A 365 -2.95 10.63 10.30
C SER A 365 -3.52 12.01 10.00
N THR A 366 -3.02 12.69 8.97
CA THR A 366 -3.56 13.99 8.53
C THR A 366 -4.99 13.84 8.05
N TYR A 367 -5.27 12.87 7.18
CA TYR A 367 -6.63 12.58 6.77
C TYR A 367 -7.55 12.31 7.96
N SER A 368 -7.10 11.46 8.89
CA SER A 368 -7.83 11.13 10.11
C SER A 368 -8.16 12.36 10.99
N LYS A 369 -7.26 13.35 11.05
CA LYS A 369 -7.46 14.62 11.80
C LYS A 369 -8.46 15.56 11.13
N LEU A 370 -8.59 15.49 9.80
CA LEU A 370 -9.47 16.34 9.02
C LEU A 370 -10.91 15.83 8.97
N LEU A 371 -11.17 14.61 9.42
CA LEU A 371 -12.51 14.03 9.44
C LEU A 371 -13.38 14.73 10.48
N PRO A 372 -14.67 14.96 10.15
CA PRO A 372 -15.62 15.42 11.13
C PRO A 372 -15.87 14.36 12.23
N GLU A 373 -16.41 14.77 13.35
CA GLU A 373 -16.91 13.83 14.37
C GLU A 373 -18.13 13.07 13.82
N THR A 374 -17.91 11.83 13.42
CA THR A 374 -18.91 10.98 12.77
C THR A 374 -18.73 9.52 13.15
N LYS A 375 -19.76 8.72 12.93
CA LYS A 375 -19.68 7.25 13.02
C LYS A 375 -19.34 6.59 11.68
N ASP A 376 -19.37 7.35 10.59
CA ASP A 376 -19.24 6.85 9.20
C ASP A 376 -17.79 6.83 8.73
N LEU A 377 -16.86 6.58 9.66
CA LEU A 377 -15.43 6.66 9.45
C LEU A 377 -14.95 5.71 8.36
N THR A 378 -15.57 4.52 8.22
CA THR A 378 -15.17 3.56 7.19
C THR A 378 -15.52 4.10 5.80
N SER A 379 -16.68 4.73 5.66
CA SER A 379 -17.09 5.36 4.41
C SER A 379 -16.15 6.50 4.00
N TYR A 380 -15.69 7.32 4.95
CA TYR A 380 -14.66 8.34 4.67
C TYR A 380 -13.34 7.71 4.22
N PHE A 381 -12.85 6.69 4.93
CA PHE A 381 -11.59 6.03 4.57
C PHE A 381 -11.68 5.26 3.25
N SER A 382 -12.86 4.84 2.81
CA SER A 382 -13.03 4.26 1.48
C SER A 382 -12.74 5.25 0.34
N PHE A 383 -13.04 6.55 0.53
CA PHE A 383 -12.65 7.58 -0.44
C PHE A 383 -11.15 7.88 -0.43
N TYR A 384 -10.50 7.79 0.73
CA TYR A 384 -9.04 7.85 0.83
C TYR A 384 -8.39 6.69 0.07
N ASP A 385 -8.86 5.47 0.29
CA ASP A 385 -8.41 4.27 -0.41
C ASP A 385 -8.68 4.34 -1.93
N LEU A 386 -9.86 4.83 -2.32
CA LEU A 386 -10.20 5.05 -3.72
C LEU A 386 -9.23 6.02 -4.40
N ALA A 387 -8.91 7.13 -3.75
CA ALA A 387 -7.92 8.09 -4.26
C ALA A 387 -6.53 7.43 -4.41
N GLU A 388 -6.13 6.60 -3.45
CA GLU A 388 -4.88 5.85 -3.51
C GLU A 388 -4.83 4.89 -4.70
N LYS A 389 -5.86 4.08 -4.92
CA LYS A 389 -5.91 3.06 -5.98
C LYS A 389 -6.00 3.68 -7.37
N ILE A 390 -6.84 4.70 -7.55
CA ILE A 390 -6.93 5.42 -8.82
C ILE A 390 -5.60 6.15 -9.08
N GLY A 391 -5.00 6.77 -8.06
CA GLY A 391 -3.71 7.41 -8.17
C GLY A 391 -2.63 6.43 -8.63
N LEU A 392 -2.54 5.25 -8.04
CA LEU A 392 -1.60 4.21 -8.46
C LEU A 392 -1.82 3.81 -9.92
N ALA A 393 -3.07 3.55 -10.32
CA ALA A 393 -3.39 3.15 -11.69
C ALA A 393 -3.01 4.24 -12.71
N VAL A 394 -3.36 5.50 -12.45
CA VAL A 394 -3.04 6.63 -13.34
C VAL A 394 -1.54 6.89 -13.39
N GLY A 395 -0.86 6.83 -12.23
CA GLY A 395 0.58 7.05 -12.14
C GLY A 395 1.39 6.00 -12.89
N THR A 396 1.07 4.72 -12.70
CA THR A 396 1.75 3.61 -13.40
C THR A 396 1.47 3.63 -14.90
N LEU A 397 0.24 3.95 -15.31
CA LEU A 397 -0.11 4.11 -16.73
C LEU A 397 0.69 5.27 -17.36
N THR A 398 0.73 6.44 -16.71
CA THR A 398 1.47 7.61 -17.21
C THR A 398 2.97 7.30 -17.31
N PHE A 399 3.54 6.64 -16.28
CA PHE A 399 4.93 6.22 -16.27
C PHE A 399 5.23 5.29 -17.45
N GLY A 400 4.42 4.24 -17.65
CA GLY A 400 4.60 3.27 -18.72
C GLY A 400 4.43 3.88 -20.12
N LEU A 401 3.49 4.81 -20.30
CA LEU A 401 3.33 5.53 -21.58
C LEU A 401 4.59 6.37 -21.88
N ILE A 402 5.11 7.11 -20.92
CA ILE A 402 6.32 7.93 -21.13
C ILE A 402 7.54 7.02 -21.39
N GLU A 403 7.66 5.92 -20.67
CA GLU A 403 8.72 4.92 -20.91
C GLU A 403 8.66 4.36 -22.33
N GLY A 404 7.46 4.08 -22.83
CA GLY A 404 7.25 3.56 -24.18
C GLY A 404 7.61 4.55 -25.30
N PHE A 405 7.43 5.85 -25.06
CA PHE A 405 7.74 6.90 -26.05
C PHE A 405 9.17 7.46 -25.93
N LEU A 406 9.74 7.48 -24.75
CA LEU A 406 11.06 8.05 -24.44
C LEU A 406 11.97 6.99 -23.79
N ASP A 407 12.09 7.02 -22.48
CA ASP A 407 12.91 6.10 -21.69
C ASP A 407 12.43 6.06 -20.22
N ILE A 408 12.89 5.06 -19.48
CA ILE A 408 12.51 4.86 -18.09
C ILE A 408 13.03 5.97 -17.15
N ARG A 409 14.18 6.59 -17.47
CA ARG A 409 14.72 7.72 -16.70
C ARG A 409 13.86 8.95 -16.84
N THR A 410 13.46 9.29 -18.06
CA THR A 410 12.55 10.41 -18.33
C THR A 410 11.19 10.21 -17.67
N SER A 411 10.72 8.97 -17.55
CA SER A 411 9.49 8.64 -16.81
C SER A 411 9.56 9.06 -15.33
N ILE A 412 10.75 9.03 -14.71
CA ILE A 412 10.93 9.51 -13.34
C ILE A 412 10.71 11.02 -13.23
N LEU A 413 11.12 11.80 -14.24
CA LEU A 413 10.87 13.25 -14.27
C LEU A 413 9.38 13.61 -14.34
N ALA A 414 8.57 12.77 -14.97
CA ALA A 414 7.11 12.96 -14.97
C ALA A 414 6.53 12.84 -13.54
N LEU A 415 7.11 12.02 -12.69
CA LEU A 415 6.69 11.90 -11.30
C LEU A 415 7.00 13.17 -10.49
N VAL A 416 8.05 13.91 -10.85
CA VAL A 416 8.35 15.23 -10.27
C VAL A 416 7.19 16.19 -10.51
N VAL A 417 6.57 16.16 -11.68
CA VAL A 417 5.40 17.01 -11.98
C VAL A 417 4.25 16.72 -11.02
N PHE A 418 3.97 15.44 -10.76
CA PHE A 418 2.91 15.06 -9.81
C PHE A 418 3.24 15.49 -8.36
N PHE A 419 4.50 15.38 -7.94
CA PHE A 419 4.93 15.88 -6.64
C PHE A 419 4.78 17.40 -6.54
N VAL A 420 5.19 18.14 -7.57
CA VAL A 420 5.05 19.62 -7.62
C VAL A 420 3.58 20.03 -7.58
N LEU A 421 2.72 19.38 -8.35
CA LEU A 421 1.27 19.64 -8.32
C LEU A 421 0.69 19.31 -6.93
N GLY A 422 1.07 18.18 -6.34
CA GLY A 422 0.66 17.80 -5.00
C GLY A 422 1.10 18.81 -3.94
N LEU A 423 2.34 19.34 -4.05
CA LEU A 423 2.87 20.37 -3.15
C LEU A 423 2.10 21.69 -3.29
N ILE A 424 1.85 22.13 -4.52
CA ILE A 424 1.09 23.36 -4.80
C ILE A 424 -0.33 23.25 -4.22
N LEU A 425 -1.00 22.12 -4.42
CA LEU A 425 -2.33 21.88 -3.88
C LEU A 425 -2.29 21.87 -2.35
N LEU A 426 -1.29 21.21 -1.75
CA LEU A 426 -1.13 21.12 -0.29
C LEU A 426 -0.93 22.49 0.37
N ILE A 427 -0.13 23.38 -0.24
CA ILE A 427 0.14 24.74 0.26
C ILE A 427 -1.11 25.63 0.18
N ARG A 428 -1.97 25.40 -0.81
CA ARG A 428 -3.22 26.18 -1.01
C ARG A 428 -4.35 25.78 -0.08
N ILE A 429 -4.20 24.72 0.74
CA ILE A 429 -5.23 24.31 1.69
C ILE A 429 -5.28 25.30 2.85
N PRO A 430 -6.46 25.89 3.18
CA PRO A 430 -6.62 26.72 4.36
C PRO A 430 -6.29 25.92 5.62
N GLN A 431 -5.37 26.45 6.44
CA GLN A 431 -5.01 25.76 7.69
C GLN A 431 -6.15 25.91 8.72
N PRO A 432 -6.48 24.87 9.49
CA PRO A 432 -7.57 24.93 10.49
C PRO A 432 -7.44 26.04 11.51
N GLU A 433 -6.22 26.44 11.86
CA GLU A 433 -5.94 27.54 12.79
C GLU A 433 -6.34 28.91 12.24
N GLN A 434 -6.32 29.11 10.92
CA GLN A 434 -6.76 30.38 10.31
C GLN A 434 -8.29 30.53 10.29
N GLN A 435 -9.03 29.41 10.26
CA GLN A 435 -10.49 29.46 10.31
C GLN A 435 -11.03 29.82 11.69
N ALA A 436 -10.33 29.49 12.78
CA ALA A 436 -10.73 29.88 14.13
C ALA A 436 -10.61 31.40 14.36
N HIS A 437 -9.67 32.07 13.70
CA HIS A 437 -9.48 33.52 13.78
C HIS A 437 -10.44 34.31 12.87
N GLU A 438 -10.87 33.76 11.73
CA GLU A 438 -11.84 34.38 10.83
C GLU A 438 -13.28 34.29 11.32
N THR A 439 -13.60 33.31 12.15
CA THR A 439 -14.96 33.15 12.76
C THR A 439 -15.08 33.85 14.11
N SER A 440 -13.98 34.40 14.69
CA SER A 440 -13.98 35.15 15.95
C SER A 440 -13.91 36.68 15.74
N ASN A 441 -13.85 37.16 14.52
CA ASN A 441 -14.01 38.56 14.10
C ASN A 441 -15.33 38.70 13.33
#